data_ce4b015f96940dea4f0adfd66bb8d232
#
_entry.id   ce4b015f96940dea4f0adfd66bb8d232
#
_cell.length_a   1.000
_cell.length_b   1.000
_cell.length_c   1.000
_cell.angle_alpha   90.00
_cell.angle_beta   90.00
_cell.angle_gamma   90.00
#
_symmetry.space_group_name_H-M   'P 1'
#
loop_
_entity.id
_entity.type
_entity.pdbx_description
1 polymer ?
#
loop_
_entity_poly.entity_id
_entity_poly.type
_entity_poly.pdbx_seq_one_letter_code
_entity_poly.pdbx_strand_id
1 'polypeptide(L)'
;MTLAVTALGSLLVAVVALAAVALALLADVGRPGVLAAVMAVLAAAAAGLAGRGVARLARGLLEPVRRLCRELQDLDEAGLGERVGVPATGDDTERLAGQVNHLLGRLDGAAAQRRAFISDASHELRTPITGLRTRIELALAAPEDGDVAETLRSSLADIERLHHIVDDLLVLARLDAGDVPVRERIDLGALVESEVARRCSAVPTAVKVEPGLMVVGNRLRLGRVVINLLANAERYADGRIEVEARADGGDAVVEVHDDGPGIPHADRDRVFERFARLDTARSRDKGGSGLGLSIARQIAIGHGGSLYVADGTYGARLVLRLPLAR
;
A
#
# COMPACT_ATOMS: atom_id res chain seq x y z
N MET A 1 -39.26 -0.25 -12.70
CA MET A 1 -39.62 1.12 -12.22
C MET A 1 -40.74 1.74 -13.06
N THR A 2 -40.69 1.72 -14.36
CA THR A 2 -41.72 2.26 -15.29
C THR A 2 -43.11 1.69 -15.08
N LEU A 3 -43.28 0.38 -14.91
CA LEU A 3 -44.57 -0.29 -14.69
C LEU A 3 -45.30 0.13 -13.38
N ALA A 4 -44.58 0.40 -12.30
CA ALA A 4 -45.17 0.85 -11.05
C ALA A 4 -45.63 2.30 -11.09
N VAL A 5 -44.88 3.17 -11.78
CA VAL A 5 -45.25 4.58 -12.00
C VAL A 5 -46.44 4.70 -12.92
N THR A 6 -46.51 3.89 -13.98
CA THR A 6 -47.67 3.86 -14.91
C THR A 6 -48.93 3.28 -14.25
N ALA A 7 -48.80 2.26 -13.39
CA ALA A 7 -49.92 1.70 -12.63
C ALA A 7 -50.48 2.71 -11.62
N LEU A 8 -49.61 3.47 -10.93
CA LEU A 8 -50.02 4.51 -9.99
C LEU A 8 -50.69 5.70 -10.71
N GLY A 9 -50.16 6.09 -11.86
CA GLY A 9 -50.76 7.12 -12.71
C GLY A 9 -52.13 6.71 -13.24
N SER A 10 -52.28 5.46 -13.69
CA SER A 10 -53.56 4.93 -14.17
C SER A 10 -54.61 4.85 -13.07
N LEU A 11 -54.21 4.48 -11.86
CA LEU A 11 -55.12 4.42 -10.71
C LEU A 11 -55.57 5.83 -10.29
N LEU A 12 -54.67 6.80 -10.30
CA LEU A 12 -55.00 8.20 -10.01
C LEU A 12 -55.98 8.78 -11.04
N VAL A 13 -55.78 8.52 -12.32
CA VAL A 13 -56.70 8.93 -13.43
C VAL A 13 -58.06 8.26 -13.27
N ALA A 14 -58.13 6.98 -12.91
CA ALA A 14 -59.36 6.26 -12.69
C ALA A 14 -60.16 6.83 -11.49
N VAL A 15 -59.48 7.18 -10.39
CA VAL A 15 -60.08 7.79 -9.19
C VAL A 15 -60.62 9.18 -9.52
N VAL A 16 -59.88 9.98 -10.27
CA VAL A 16 -60.31 11.33 -10.72
C VAL A 16 -61.50 11.24 -11.66
N ALA A 17 -61.49 10.30 -12.61
CA ALA A 17 -62.63 10.06 -13.54
C ALA A 17 -63.89 9.62 -12.77
N LEU A 18 -63.74 8.69 -11.82
CA LEU A 18 -64.87 8.23 -10.99
C LEU A 18 -65.45 9.36 -10.12
N ALA A 19 -64.58 10.21 -9.59
CA ALA A 19 -64.94 11.41 -8.82
C ALA A 19 -65.72 12.42 -9.69
N ALA A 20 -65.29 12.63 -10.95
CA ALA A 20 -65.95 13.51 -11.90
C ALA A 20 -67.35 13.02 -12.28
N VAL A 21 -67.51 11.69 -12.52
CA VAL A 21 -68.78 11.06 -12.79
C VAL A 21 -69.73 11.12 -11.60
N ALA A 22 -69.24 10.86 -10.41
CA ALA A 22 -70.01 10.99 -9.15
C ALA A 22 -70.47 12.44 -8.93
N LEU A 23 -69.59 13.41 -9.23
CA LEU A 23 -69.91 14.84 -9.20
C LEU A 23 -71.03 15.24 -10.14
N ALA A 24 -71.00 14.77 -11.35
CA ALA A 24 -72.02 15.02 -12.37
C ALA A 24 -73.38 14.41 -11.98
N LEU A 25 -73.39 13.19 -11.44
CA LEU A 25 -74.60 12.50 -11.00
C LEU A 25 -75.22 13.13 -9.71
N LEU A 26 -74.39 13.65 -8.81
CA LEU A 26 -74.85 14.27 -7.56
C LEU A 26 -75.24 15.74 -7.70
N ALA A 27 -74.73 16.45 -8.74
CA ALA A 27 -75.16 17.82 -9.06
C ALA A 27 -76.62 17.88 -9.45
N ASP A 28 -77.15 16.80 -10.07
CA ASP A 28 -78.56 16.70 -10.51
C ASP A 28 -79.55 16.48 -9.33
N VAL A 29 -79.08 16.11 -8.12
CA VAL A 29 -79.92 15.73 -6.98
C VAL A 29 -80.11 16.89 -5.97
N GLY A 30 -79.48 18.07 -6.17
CA GLY A 30 -79.71 19.27 -5.36
C GLY A 30 -79.33 19.21 -3.88
N ARG A 31 -78.41 18.33 -3.44
CA ARG A 31 -77.95 18.16 -2.05
C ARG A 31 -76.45 18.50 -1.89
N PRO A 32 -76.06 19.74 -1.70
CA PRO A 32 -74.66 20.17 -1.66
C PRO A 32 -73.83 19.56 -0.51
N GLY A 33 -74.47 19.19 0.60
CA GLY A 33 -73.78 18.59 1.74
C GLY A 33 -73.29 17.14 1.47
N VAL A 34 -74.04 16.38 0.70
CA VAL A 34 -73.65 15.01 0.31
C VAL A 34 -72.49 15.06 -0.67
N LEU A 35 -72.50 15.99 -1.57
CA LEU A 35 -71.44 16.23 -2.51
C LEU A 35 -70.11 16.56 -1.84
N ALA A 36 -70.13 17.48 -0.85
CA ALA A 36 -68.96 17.84 -0.09
C ALA A 36 -68.37 16.67 0.70
N ALA A 37 -69.25 15.84 1.32
CA ALA A 37 -68.82 14.64 2.04
C ALA A 37 -68.15 13.59 1.13
N VAL A 38 -68.70 13.33 -0.04
CA VAL A 38 -68.13 12.38 -1.03
C VAL A 38 -66.77 12.88 -1.52
N MET A 39 -66.68 14.17 -1.87
CA MET A 39 -65.41 14.78 -2.30
C MET A 39 -64.30 14.69 -1.21
N ALA A 40 -64.65 14.93 0.07
CA ALA A 40 -63.72 14.80 1.18
C ALA A 40 -63.23 13.36 1.35
N VAL A 41 -64.11 12.38 1.25
CA VAL A 41 -63.71 10.94 1.34
C VAL A 41 -62.84 10.54 0.14
N LEU A 42 -63.16 10.97 -1.07
CA LEU A 42 -62.31 10.67 -2.25
C LEU A 42 -60.95 11.36 -2.17
N ALA A 43 -60.87 12.60 -1.70
CA ALA A 43 -59.61 13.29 -1.46
C ALA A 43 -58.76 12.61 -0.40
N ALA A 44 -59.35 12.16 0.69
CA ALA A 44 -58.69 11.42 1.74
C ALA A 44 -58.16 10.05 1.25
N ALA A 45 -58.95 9.35 0.44
CA ALA A 45 -58.54 8.09 -0.16
C ALA A 45 -57.40 8.25 -1.18
N ALA A 46 -57.45 9.28 -2.00
CA ALA A 46 -56.40 9.62 -2.97
C ALA A 46 -55.08 10.01 -2.23
N ALA A 47 -55.17 10.82 -1.21
CA ALA A 47 -54.01 11.20 -0.38
C ALA A 47 -53.39 9.98 0.34
N GLY A 48 -54.22 9.07 0.87
CA GLY A 48 -53.78 7.81 1.47
C GLY A 48 -53.10 6.87 0.50
N LEU A 49 -53.60 6.74 -0.73
CA LEU A 49 -53.01 5.95 -1.79
C LEU A 49 -51.69 6.54 -2.27
N ALA A 50 -51.64 7.86 -2.49
CA ALA A 50 -50.42 8.58 -2.86
C ALA A 50 -49.34 8.42 -1.78
N GLY A 51 -49.72 8.62 -0.50
CA GLY A 51 -48.79 8.44 0.63
C GLY A 51 -48.22 7.02 0.73
N ARG A 52 -49.06 5.99 0.52
CA ARG A 52 -48.62 4.59 0.47
C ARG A 52 -47.71 4.31 -0.72
N GLY A 53 -47.98 4.94 -1.87
CA GLY A 53 -47.15 4.85 -3.07
C GLY A 53 -45.76 5.43 -2.85
N VAL A 54 -45.70 6.63 -2.33
CA VAL A 54 -44.43 7.31 -1.97
C VAL A 54 -43.64 6.51 -0.93
N ALA A 55 -44.30 6.01 0.11
CA ALA A 55 -43.67 5.20 1.15
C ALA A 55 -43.13 3.85 0.63
N ARG A 56 -43.78 3.24 -0.38
CA ARG A 56 -43.28 2.02 -1.02
C ARG A 56 -42.08 2.31 -1.93
N LEU A 57 -42.14 3.38 -2.70
CA LEU A 57 -41.02 3.84 -3.53
C LEU A 57 -39.80 4.20 -2.67
N ALA A 58 -39.98 4.96 -1.62
CA ALA A 58 -38.91 5.33 -0.70
C ALA A 58 -38.28 4.12 -0.03
N ARG A 59 -39.09 3.12 0.39
CA ARG A 59 -38.59 1.86 0.94
C ARG A 59 -37.82 1.07 -0.11
N GLY A 60 -38.33 0.95 -1.33
CA GLY A 60 -37.64 0.23 -2.40
C GLY A 60 -36.30 0.85 -2.80
N LEU A 61 -36.18 2.17 -2.76
CA LEU A 61 -34.95 2.90 -3.06
C LEU A 61 -33.92 2.84 -1.91
N LEU A 62 -34.39 2.83 -0.65
CA LEU A 62 -33.50 2.86 0.52
C LEU A 62 -33.15 1.47 1.07
N GLU A 63 -33.91 0.43 0.73
CA GLU A 63 -33.66 -0.95 1.22
C GLU A 63 -32.28 -1.50 0.82
N PRO A 64 -31.81 -1.32 -0.43
CA PRO A 64 -30.46 -1.75 -0.81
C PRO A 64 -29.38 -1.06 0.01
N VAL A 65 -29.52 0.26 0.25
CA VAL A 65 -28.57 1.02 1.06
C VAL A 65 -28.59 0.58 2.53
N ARG A 66 -29.78 0.34 3.09
CA ARG A 66 -29.91 -0.19 4.45
C ARG A 66 -29.35 -1.59 4.63
N ARG A 67 -29.46 -2.42 3.61
CA ARG A 67 -28.87 -3.74 3.58
C ARG A 67 -27.35 -3.67 3.58
N LEU A 68 -26.81 -2.79 2.73
CA LEU A 68 -25.38 -2.50 2.65
C LEU A 68 -24.82 -1.99 3.98
N CYS A 69 -25.55 -1.10 4.66
CA CYS A 69 -25.16 -0.62 5.99
C CYS A 69 -25.17 -1.74 7.06
N ARG A 70 -26.14 -2.66 7.02
CA ARG A 70 -26.17 -3.80 7.95
C ARG A 70 -25.04 -4.77 7.68
N GLU A 71 -24.81 -5.14 6.42
CA GLU A 71 -23.69 -6.00 6.02
C GLU A 71 -22.34 -5.40 6.42
N LEU A 72 -22.17 -4.07 6.35
CA LEU A 72 -20.96 -3.37 6.82
C LEU A 72 -20.82 -3.39 8.36
N GLN A 73 -21.92 -3.36 9.11
CA GLN A 73 -21.88 -3.50 10.57
C GLN A 73 -21.55 -4.94 11.00
N ASP A 74 -22.09 -5.93 10.29
CA ASP A 74 -21.82 -7.35 10.55
C ASP A 74 -20.35 -7.71 10.24
N LEU A 75 -19.71 -7.02 9.25
CA LEU A 75 -18.30 -7.17 8.93
C LEU A 75 -17.35 -6.72 10.07
N ASP A 76 -17.78 -5.78 10.93
CA ASP A 76 -16.99 -5.33 12.07
C ASP A 76 -16.83 -6.44 13.13
N GLU A 77 -17.80 -7.36 13.21
CA GLU A 77 -17.77 -8.52 14.11
C GLU A 77 -17.12 -9.78 13.50
N ALA A 78 -17.26 -9.97 12.18
CA ALA A 78 -16.79 -11.18 11.46
C ALA A 78 -15.34 -11.10 10.96
N GLY A 79 -14.77 -9.90 10.89
CA GLY A 79 -13.40 -9.65 10.39
C GLY A 79 -13.35 -9.23 8.90
N LEU A 80 -12.22 -8.64 8.52
CA LEU A 80 -12.01 -7.99 7.21
C LEU A 80 -12.07 -8.93 5.98
N GLY A 81 -12.20 -10.25 6.17
CA GLY A 81 -12.20 -11.25 5.08
C GLY A 81 -13.51 -11.37 4.29
N GLU A 82 -14.63 -10.91 4.83
CA GLU A 82 -15.92 -10.97 4.16
C GLU A 82 -16.11 -9.82 3.18
N ARG A 83 -16.98 -10.02 2.19
CA ARG A 83 -17.31 -9.04 1.16
C ARG A 83 -18.79 -8.70 1.22
N VAL A 84 -19.11 -7.45 0.94
CA VAL A 84 -20.49 -7.00 0.82
C VAL A 84 -21.09 -7.59 -0.45
N GLY A 85 -22.31 -8.12 -0.34
CA GLY A 85 -23.04 -8.65 -1.49
C GLY A 85 -23.27 -7.56 -2.53
N VAL A 86 -22.85 -7.80 -3.78
CA VAL A 86 -23.08 -6.87 -4.90
C VAL A 86 -24.43 -7.17 -5.53
N PRO A 87 -25.47 -6.31 -5.36
CA PRO A 87 -26.75 -6.51 -6.00
C PRO A 87 -26.62 -6.28 -7.52
N ALA A 88 -27.08 -7.22 -8.33
CA ALA A 88 -27.09 -7.08 -9.80
C ALA A 88 -28.27 -6.17 -10.25
N THR A 89 -28.22 -4.90 -9.87
CA THR A 89 -29.28 -3.91 -10.14
C THR A 89 -28.96 -2.98 -11.30
N GLY A 90 -27.68 -2.95 -11.76
CA GLY A 90 -27.21 -2.05 -12.83
C GLY A 90 -27.26 -0.56 -12.45
N ASP A 91 -27.39 -0.23 -11.17
CA ASP A 91 -27.58 1.11 -10.66
C ASP A 91 -26.39 1.60 -9.79
N ASP A 92 -26.53 2.80 -9.23
CA ASP A 92 -25.52 3.40 -8.36
C ASP A 92 -25.22 2.56 -7.10
N THR A 93 -26.14 1.69 -6.68
CA THR A 93 -25.96 0.80 -5.52
C THR A 93 -24.96 -0.30 -5.82
N GLU A 94 -25.02 -0.88 -7.02
CA GLU A 94 -24.02 -1.86 -7.50
C GLU A 94 -22.63 -1.25 -7.56
N ARG A 95 -22.53 -0.02 -8.11
CA ARG A 95 -21.25 0.72 -8.16
C ARG A 95 -20.68 1.01 -6.77
N LEU A 96 -21.54 1.43 -5.83
CA LEU A 96 -21.15 1.69 -4.45
C LEU A 96 -20.65 0.42 -3.76
N ALA A 97 -21.37 -0.71 -3.89
CA ALA A 97 -20.94 -1.99 -3.34
C ALA A 97 -19.60 -2.46 -3.93
N GLY A 98 -19.38 -2.26 -5.24
CA GLY A 98 -18.09 -2.51 -5.89
C GLY A 98 -16.95 -1.66 -5.34
N GLN A 99 -17.17 -0.37 -5.11
CA GLN A 99 -16.18 0.54 -4.51
C GLN A 99 -15.86 0.15 -3.07
N VAL A 100 -16.87 -0.19 -2.27
CA VAL A 100 -16.69 -0.68 -0.89
C VAL A 100 -15.85 -1.96 -0.88
N ASN A 101 -16.18 -2.95 -1.73
CA ASN A 101 -15.40 -4.18 -1.84
C ASN A 101 -13.95 -3.94 -2.29
N HIS A 102 -13.73 -2.96 -3.17
CA HIS A 102 -12.37 -2.54 -3.54
C HIS A 102 -11.60 -1.96 -2.36
N LEU A 103 -12.24 -1.11 -1.55
CA LEU A 103 -11.64 -0.55 -0.34
C LEU A 103 -11.35 -1.64 0.70
N LEU A 104 -12.29 -2.55 0.95
CA LEU A 104 -12.09 -3.70 1.83
C LEU A 104 -10.92 -4.56 1.36
N GLY A 105 -10.80 -4.83 0.04
CA GLY A 105 -9.67 -5.55 -0.52
C GLY A 105 -8.33 -4.86 -0.28
N ARG A 106 -8.28 -3.53 -0.36
CA ARG A 106 -7.08 -2.75 -0.03
C ARG A 106 -6.74 -2.82 1.45
N LEU A 107 -7.73 -2.76 2.34
CA LEU A 107 -7.55 -2.89 3.79
C LEU A 107 -7.05 -4.29 4.16
N ASP A 108 -7.63 -5.34 3.58
CA ASP A 108 -7.16 -6.72 3.78
C ASP A 108 -5.72 -6.91 3.32
N GLY A 109 -5.38 -6.39 2.14
CA GLY A 109 -4.02 -6.41 1.62
C GLY A 109 -3.04 -5.71 2.57
N ALA A 110 -3.39 -4.52 3.06
CA ALA A 110 -2.57 -3.77 4.01
C ALA A 110 -2.43 -4.51 5.35
N ALA A 111 -3.51 -5.11 5.87
CA ALA A 111 -3.48 -5.90 7.10
C ALA A 111 -2.66 -7.18 6.95
N ALA A 112 -2.75 -7.86 5.81
CA ALA A 112 -1.95 -9.05 5.50
C ALA A 112 -0.46 -8.70 5.39
N GLN A 113 -0.12 -7.61 4.67
CA GLN A 113 1.25 -7.12 4.58
C GLN A 113 1.84 -6.75 5.95
N ARG A 114 1.04 -6.09 6.81
CA ARG A 114 1.47 -5.76 8.17
C ARG A 114 1.72 -7.00 9.03
N ARG A 115 0.85 -8.02 8.92
CA ARG A 115 1.04 -9.30 9.65
C ARG A 115 2.29 -10.03 9.16
N ALA A 116 2.50 -10.14 7.85
CA ALA A 116 3.70 -10.73 7.27
C ALA A 116 4.95 -9.98 7.74
N PHE A 117 4.95 -8.64 7.69
CA PHE A 117 6.06 -7.81 8.17
C PHE A 117 6.43 -8.08 9.64
N ILE A 118 5.43 -8.16 10.54
CA ILE A 118 5.67 -8.46 11.98
C ILE A 118 6.24 -9.87 12.14
N SER A 119 5.71 -10.85 11.41
CA SER A 119 6.20 -12.24 11.41
C SER A 119 7.67 -12.31 10.98
N ASP A 120 7.98 -11.72 9.83
CA ASP A 120 9.32 -11.76 9.23
C ASP A 120 10.33 -11.00 10.11
N ALA A 121 9.96 -9.81 10.63
CA ALA A 121 10.77 -9.07 11.57
C ALA A 121 11.08 -9.90 12.84
N SER A 122 10.07 -10.61 13.37
CA SER A 122 10.24 -11.47 14.54
C SER A 122 11.19 -12.63 14.26
N HIS A 123 11.15 -13.22 13.07
CA HIS A 123 12.05 -14.29 12.66
C HIS A 123 13.50 -13.79 12.49
N GLU A 124 13.68 -12.65 11.80
CA GLU A 124 15.01 -12.07 11.54
C GLU A 124 15.69 -11.53 12.81
N LEU A 125 14.90 -11.12 13.81
CA LEU A 125 15.44 -10.74 15.12
C LEU A 125 15.76 -11.96 16.01
N ARG A 126 14.92 -13.00 15.97
CA ARG A 126 15.11 -14.19 16.83
C ARG A 126 16.38 -14.96 16.53
N THR A 127 16.73 -15.09 15.25
CA THR A 127 17.90 -15.86 14.80
C THR A 127 19.21 -15.32 15.40
N PRO A 128 19.60 -14.03 15.23
CA PRO A 128 20.83 -13.52 15.83
C PRO A 128 20.79 -13.48 17.36
N ILE A 129 19.63 -13.22 17.97
CA ILE A 129 19.47 -13.25 19.44
C ILE A 129 19.75 -14.65 19.98
N THR A 130 19.20 -15.69 19.33
CA THR A 130 19.45 -17.07 19.74
C THR A 130 20.90 -17.46 19.55
N GLY A 131 21.52 -17.10 18.41
CA GLY A 131 22.94 -17.34 18.16
C GLY A 131 23.86 -16.65 19.16
N LEU A 132 23.59 -15.39 19.47
CA LEU A 132 24.30 -14.61 20.50
C LEU A 132 24.20 -15.28 21.89
N ARG A 133 22.98 -15.63 22.29
CA ARG A 133 22.72 -16.31 23.56
C ARG A 133 23.50 -17.62 23.67
N THR A 134 23.40 -18.48 22.65
CA THR A 134 24.07 -19.77 22.63
C THR A 134 25.60 -19.62 22.75
N ARG A 135 26.19 -18.66 22.03
CA ARG A 135 27.65 -18.40 22.12
C ARG A 135 28.06 -17.94 23.51
N ILE A 136 27.30 -17.05 24.14
CA ILE A 136 27.58 -16.58 25.50
C ILE A 136 27.42 -17.74 26.48
N GLU A 137 26.36 -18.54 26.38
CA GLU A 137 26.12 -19.71 27.24
C GLU A 137 27.29 -20.75 27.14
N LEU A 138 27.77 -21.01 25.92
CA LEU A 138 28.90 -21.89 25.67
C LEU A 138 30.20 -21.33 26.29
N ALA A 139 30.52 -20.05 26.09
CA ALA A 139 31.68 -19.41 26.65
C ALA A 139 31.67 -19.38 28.19
N LEU A 140 30.50 -19.26 28.81
CA LEU A 140 30.33 -19.35 30.25
C LEU A 140 30.46 -20.77 30.79
N ALA A 141 30.06 -21.79 30.03
CA ALA A 141 30.11 -23.19 30.41
C ALA A 141 31.53 -23.79 30.32
N ALA A 142 32.35 -23.33 29.37
CA ALA A 142 33.72 -23.80 29.15
C ALA A 142 34.70 -22.62 28.94
N PRO A 143 35.00 -21.80 29.94
CA PRO A 143 35.80 -20.59 29.79
C PRO A 143 37.26 -20.88 29.43
N GLU A 144 37.75 -22.09 29.70
CA GLU A 144 39.14 -22.49 29.45
C GLU A 144 39.37 -23.05 28.02
N ASP A 145 38.27 -23.46 27.32
CA ASP A 145 38.34 -24.11 26.01
C ASP A 145 38.18 -23.16 24.83
N GLY A 146 37.86 -21.89 25.06
CA GLY A 146 37.50 -20.92 23.99
C GLY A 146 38.29 -19.61 24.03
N ASP A 147 38.48 -18.99 22.85
CA ASP A 147 38.96 -17.63 22.76
C ASP A 147 37.82 -16.66 23.13
N VAL A 148 37.83 -16.21 24.39
CA VAL A 148 36.83 -15.25 24.91
C VAL A 148 36.81 -13.96 24.08
N ALA A 149 37.97 -13.52 23.58
CA ALA A 149 38.05 -12.32 22.75
C ALA A 149 37.34 -12.53 21.37
N GLU A 150 37.44 -13.72 20.77
CA GLU A 150 36.73 -14.08 19.56
C GLU A 150 35.20 -14.14 19.79
N THR A 151 34.79 -14.74 20.91
CA THR A 151 33.38 -14.79 21.30
C THR A 151 32.79 -13.38 21.51
N LEU A 152 33.55 -12.49 22.16
CA LEU A 152 33.09 -11.09 22.35
C LEU A 152 33.04 -10.31 21.06
N ARG A 153 34.04 -10.46 20.15
CA ARG A 153 33.99 -9.80 18.82
C ARG A 153 32.79 -10.29 17.98
N SER A 154 32.57 -11.59 17.98
CA SER A 154 31.43 -12.19 17.26
C SER A 154 30.08 -11.75 17.85
N SER A 155 30.00 -11.63 19.17
CA SER A 155 28.82 -11.14 19.88
C SER A 155 28.55 -9.65 19.57
N LEU A 156 29.60 -8.85 19.52
CA LEU A 156 29.49 -7.43 19.14
C LEU A 156 28.99 -7.27 17.69
N ALA A 157 29.52 -8.08 16.77
CA ALA A 157 29.03 -8.06 15.37
C ALA A 157 27.54 -8.43 15.24
N ASP A 158 27.05 -9.38 16.05
CA ASP A 158 25.62 -9.71 16.08
C ASP A 158 24.77 -8.58 16.68
N ILE A 159 25.27 -7.88 17.71
CA ILE A 159 24.57 -6.70 18.26
C ILE A 159 24.51 -5.58 17.23
N GLU A 160 25.58 -5.29 16.52
CA GLU A 160 25.61 -4.30 15.45
C GLU A 160 24.64 -4.67 14.33
N ARG A 161 24.58 -5.93 13.97
CA ARG A 161 23.59 -6.43 12.99
C ARG A 161 22.15 -6.23 13.47
N LEU A 162 21.85 -6.51 14.75
CA LEU A 162 20.55 -6.26 15.34
C LEU A 162 20.17 -4.79 15.31
N HIS A 163 21.11 -3.88 15.63
CA HIS A 163 20.89 -2.44 15.51
C HIS A 163 20.49 -2.05 14.07
N HIS A 164 21.22 -2.53 13.08
CA HIS A 164 20.88 -2.26 11.67
C HIS A 164 19.48 -2.75 11.28
N ILE A 165 19.09 -3.95 11.75
CA ILE A 165 17.73 -4.48 11.49
C ILE A 165 16.66 -3.58 12.12
N VAL A 166 16.85 -3.16 13.38
CA VAL A 166 15.92 -2.28 14.09
C VAL A 166 15.80 -0.91 13.40
N ASP A 167 16.91 -0.32 12.99
CA ASP A 167 16.94 0.94 12.25
C ASP A 167 16.21 0.83 10.90
N ASP A 168 16.40 -0.28 10.18
CA ASP A 168 15.69 -0.56 8.94
C ASP A 168 14.17 -0.68 9.17
N LEU A 169 13.76 -1.38 10.23
CA LEU A 169 12.34 -1.51 10.61
C LEU A 169 11.71 -0.15 10.97
N LEU A 170 12.44 0.70 11.71
CA LEU A 170 11.96 2.05 12.04
C LEU A 170 11.80 2.94 10.82
N VAL A 171 12.73 2.85 9.86
CA VAL A 171 12.62 3.57 8.58
C VAL A 171 11.39 3.10 7.80
N LEU A 172 11.18 1.78 7.67
CA LEU A 172 10.01 1.22 6.99
C LEU A 172 8.71 1.65 7.67
N ALA A 173 8.64 1.60 9.01
CA ALA A 173 7.45 2.02 9.74
C ALA A 173 7.08 3.48 9.47
N ARG A 174 8.09 4.39 9.38
CA ARG A 174 7.87 5.80 9.03
C ARG A 174 7.45 5.99 7.58
N LEU A 175 8.00 5.20 6.65
CA LEU A 175 7.61 5.23 5.24
C LEU A 175 6.17 4.74 5.05
N ASP A 176 5.79 3.65 5.72
CA ASP A 176 4.43 3.09 5.69
C ASP A 176 3.39 4.03 6.34
N ALA A 177 3.78 4.80 7.35
CA ALA A 177 2.93 5.81 7.98
C ALA A 177 2.69 7.05 7.10
N GLY A 178 3.30 7.11 5.91
CA GLY A 178 3.14 8.24 4.99
C GLY A 178 3.82 9.53 5.50
N ASP A 179 4.82 9.41 6.39
CA ASP A 179 5.57 10.56 6.89
C ASP A 179 6.21 11.32 5.71
N VAL A 180 5.79 12.59 5.55
CA VAL A 180 6.27 13.48 4.49
C VAL A 180 7.40 14.34 5.05
N PRO A 181 8.66 13.96 4.85
CA PRO A 181 9.78 14.74 5.34
C PRO A 181 9.91 16.06 4.59
N VAL A 182 10.55 17.02 5.23
CA VAL A 182 10.94 18.26 4.56
C VAL A 182 11.78 17.91 3.34
N ARG A 183 11.39 18.48 2.19
CA ARG A 183 12.10 18.33 0.92
C ARG A 183 12.90 19.59 0.63
N GLU A 184 14.12 19.40 0.15
CA GLU A 184 15.04 20.44 -0.21
C GLU A 184 15.68 20.16 -1.58
N ARG A 185 16.32 21.13 -2.18
CA ARG A 185 17.13 20.92 -3.39
C ARG A 185 18.45 20.28 -2.99
N ILE A 186 18.77 19.13 -3.57
CA ILE A 186 19.94 18.32 -3.25
C ILE A 186 20.73 18.08 -4.52
N ASP A 187 22.01 18.32 -4.48
CA ASP A 187 22.94 17.82 -5.48
C ASP A 187 23.16 16.32 -5.24
N LEU A 188 22.53 15.50 -6.09
CA LEU A 188 22.57 14.05 -5.98
C LEU A 188 23.99 13.50 -6.25
N GLY A 189 24.73 14.14 -7.17
CA GLY A 189 26.11 13.78 -7.47
C GLY A 189 27.00 13.95 -6.25
N ALA A 190 26.98 15.13 -5.63
CA ALA A 190 27.74 15.41 -4.41
C ALA A 190 27.32 14.49 -3.25
N LEU A 191 26.04 14.12 -3.16
CA LEU A 191 25.57 13.13 -2.17
C LEU A 191 26.22 11.77 -2.42
N VAL A 192 26.19 11.26 -3.66
CA VAL A 192 26.81 9.97 -4.03
C VAL A 192 28.30 9.98 -3.70
N GLU A 193 29.04 11.00 -4.13
CA GLU A 193 30.47 11.11 -3.82
C GLU A 193 30.75 11.12 -2.31
N SER A 194 29.94 11.86 -1.53
CA SER A 194 30.12 11.93 -0.10
C SER A 194 29.85 10.59 0.60
N GLU A 195 28.85 9.83 0.14
CA GLU A 195 28.56 8.51 0.73
C GLU A 195 29.63 7.45 0.35
N VAL A 196 30.16 7.49 -0.87
CA VAL A 196 31.29 6.63 -1.25
C VAL A 196 32.54 6.98 -0.47
N ALA A 197 32.88 8.28 -0.32
CA ALA A 197 34.08 8.71 0.41
C ALA A 197 34.05 8.38 1.91
N ARG A 198 32.89 8.31 2.52
CA ARG A 198 32.73 7.92 3.94
C ARG A 198 32.95 6.44 4.18
N ARG A 199 32.85 5.61 3.16
CA ARG A 199 32.96 4.16 3.30
C ARG A 199 34.42 3.72 3.18
N CYS A 200 34.88 3.01 4.20
CA CYS A 200 36.15 2.30 4.13
C CYS A 200 35.91 0.92 3.47
N SER A 201 35.49 0.90 2.20
CA SER A 201 35.26 -0.34 1.50
C SER A 201 36.57 -1.06 1.19
N ALA A 202 36.60 -2.39 1.42
CA ALA A 202 37.72 -3.23 0.97
C ALA A 202 37.67 -3.48 -0.54
N VAL A 203 36.53 -3.21 -1.20
CA VAL A 203 36.35 -3.39 -2.66
C VAL A 203 36.63 -2.07 -3.37
N PRO A 204 37.54 -2.01 -4.33
CA PRO A 204 37.81 -0.84 -5.15
C PRO A 204 36.53 -0.33 -5.83
N THR A 205 36.19 0.94 -5.59
CA THR A 205 34.99 1.58 -6.10
C THR A 205 35.38 2.74 -7.03
N ALA A 206 35.06 2.60 -8.32
CA ALA A 206 35.22 3.67 -9.30
C ALA A 206 33.96 4.55 -9.32
N VAL A 207 34.13 5.88 -9.24
CA VAL A 207 33.03 6.83 -9.19
C VAL A 207 33.14 7.80 -10.36
N LYS A 208 32.04 7.97 -11.10
CA LYS A 208 31.92 8.93 -12.19
C LYS A 208 30.62 9.71 -12.03
N VAL A 209 30.73 10.99 -11.78
CA VAL A 209 29.58 11.87 -11.50
C VAL A 209 29.55 13.05 -12.45
N GLU A 210 28.42 13.27 -13.10
CA GLU A 210 28.16 14.50 -13.82
C GLU A 210 27.76 15.61 -12.83
N PRO A 211 28.23 16.84 -13.04
CA PRO A 211 27.89 17.96 -12.17
C PRO A 211 26.44 18.43 -12.38
N GLY A 212 25.84 19.00 -11.33
CA GLY A 212 24.56 19.70 -11.42
C GLY A 212 23.32 18.80 -11.42
N LEU A 213 23.42 17.60 -10.89
CA LEU A 213 22.29 16.65 -10.76
C LEU A 213 21.37 17.05 -9.60
N MET A 214 20.66 18.20 -9.77
CA MET A 214 19.77 18.71 -8.73
C MET A 214 18.45 17.96 -8.69
N VAL A 215 18.08 17.43 -7.53
CA VAL A 215 16.79 16.77 -7.26
C VAL A 215 16.08 17.41 -6.07
N VAL A 216 14.75 17.22 -5.96
CA VAL A 216 13.98 17.68 -4.80
C VAL A 216 13.67 16.49 -3.89
N GLY A 217 14.22 16.49 -2.69
CA GLY A 217 14.06 15.36 -1.80
C GLY A 217 14.49 15.61 -0.37
N ASN A 218 14.51 14.53 0.41
CA ASN A 218 15.09 14.55 1.76
C ASN A 218 16.48 13.92 1.71
N ARG A 219 17.51 14.70 2.11
CA ARG A 219 18.92 14.29 2.05
C ARG A 219 19.21 13.00 2.79
N LEU A 220 18.64 12.82 3.99
CA LEU A 220 18.87 11.63 4.80
C LEU A 220 18.27 10.38 4.13
N ARG A 221 17.05 10.49 3.56
CA ARG A 221 16.39 9.38 2.87
C ARG A 221 17.14 9.01 1.59
N LEU A 222 17.53 10.00 0.78
CA LEU A 222 18.31 9.74 -0.45
C LEU A 222 19.70 9.18 -0.15
N GLY A 223 20.37 9.67 0.90
CA GLY A 223 21.62 9.09 1.39
C GLY A 223 21.45 7.63 1.77
N ARG A 224 20.32 7.26 2.43
CA ARG A 224 20.01 5.86 2.75
C ARG A 224 19.86 4.98 1.51
N VAL A 225 19.28 5.51 0.41
CA VAL A 225 19.23 4.77 -0.86
C VAL A 225 20.64 4.45 -1.33
N VAL A 226 21.50 5.46 -1.44
CA VAL A 226 22.90 5.28 -1.90
C VAL A 226 23.64 4.27 -1.00
N ILE A 227 23.52 4.40 0.33
CA ILE A 227 24.12 3.48 1.30
C ILE A 227 23.67 2.04 1.06
N ASN A 228 22.36 1.81 0.83
CA ASN A 228 21.82 0.48 0.62
C ASN A 228 22.29 -0.14 -0.71
N LEU A 229 22.41 0.66 -1.78
CA LEU A 229 22.94 0.21 -3.06
C LEU A 229 24.41 -0.18 -2.94
N LEU A 230 25.24 0.67 -2.30
CA LEU A 230 26.66 0.41 -2.07
C LEU A 230 26.86 -0.82 -1.17
N ALA A 231 26.11 -0.95 -0.07
CA ALA A 231 26.19 -2.10 0.82
C ALA A 231 25.83 -3.41 0.12
N ASN A 232 24.87 -3.35 -0.82
CA ASN A 232 24.53 -4.50 -1.64
C ASN A 232 25.69 -4.86 -2.59
N ALA A 233 26.24 -3.88 -3.32
CA ALA A 233 27.37 -4.09 -4.22
C ALA A 233 28.60 -4.64 -3.48
N GLU A 234 28.99 -4.04 -2.34
CA GLU A 234 30.13 -4.53 -1.52
C GLU A 234 29.98 -5.97 -1.03
N ARG A 235 28.74 -6.39 -0.80
CA ARG A 235 28.47 -7.76 -0.35
C ARG A 235 28.67 -8.80 -1.44
N TYR A 236 28.30 -8.46 -2.66
CA TYR A 236 28.23 -9.41 -3.77
C TYR A 236 29.38 -9.23 -4.79
N ALA A 237 30.05 -8.10 -4.81
CA ALA A 237 31.20 -7.88 -5.68
C ALA A 237 32.30 -8.92 -5.41
N ASP A 238 32.91 -9.40 -6.48
CA ASP A 238 34.08 -10.26 -6.44
C ASP A 238 35.39 -9.43 -6.35
N GLY A 239 35.44 -8.20 -6.89
CA GLY A 239 36.63 -7.37 -6.81
C GLY A 239 36.45 -5.90 -7.22
N ARG A 240 35.30 -5.50 -7.81
CA ARG A 240 35.11 -4.14 -8.33
C ARG A 240 33.68 -3.65 -8.23
N ILE A 241 33.55 -2.37 -7.92
CA ILE A 241 32.26 -1.64 -7.95
C ILE A 241 32.42 -0.40 -8.82
N GLU A 242 31.44 -0.14 -9.66
CA GLU A 242 31.33 1.07 -10.47
C GLU A 242 30.08 1.86 -10.06
N VAL A 243 30.24 3.16 -9.83
CA VAL A 243 29.13 4.06 -9.51
C VAL A 243 29.13 5.18 -10.55
N GLU A 244 28.05 5.29 -11.31
CA GLU A 244 27.87 6.37 -12.27
C GLU A 244 26.63 7.19 -11.92
N ALA A 245 26.77 8.52 -11.91
CA ALA A 245 25.65 9.44 -11.77
C ALA A 245 25.61 10.39 -12.94
N ARG A 246 24.50 10.47 -13.67
CA ARG A 246 24.34 11.26 -14.89
C ARG A 246 22.92 11.77 -15.07
N ALA A 247 22.74 12.77 -15.95
CA ALA A 247 21.42 13.19 -16.39
C ALA A 247 20.95 12.33 -17.57
N ASP A 248 19.66 11.93 -17.56
CA ASP A 248 19.06 11.17 -18.66
C ASP A 248 17.55 11.48 -18.78
N GLY A 249 17.15 12.07 -19.90
CA GLY A 249 15.73 12.26 -20.24
C GLY A 249 14.91 13.10 -19.25
N GLY A 250 15.53 13.99 -18.48
CA GLY A 250 14.87 14.78 -17.43
C GLY A 250 14.96 14.19 -16.03
N ASP A 251 15.62 13.05 -15.88
CA ASP A 251 15.92 12.41 -14.61
C ASP A 251 17.41 12.49 -14.27
N ALA A 252 17.72 12.52 -12.99
CA ALA A 252 19.03 12.15 -12.46
C ALA A 252 19.05 10.64 -12.28
N VAL A 253 20.03 9.98 -12.86
CA VAL A 253 20.21 8.52 -12.85
C VAL A 253 21.49 8.20 -12.08
N VAL A 254 21.36 7.33 -11.07
CA VAL A 254 22.49 6.75 -10.35
C VAL A 254 22.51 5.25 -10.59
N GLU A 255 23.62 4.77 -11.15
CA GLU A 255 23.85 3.35 -11.41
C GLU A 255 24.94 2.85 -10.47
N VAL A 256 24.68 1.73 -9.81
CA VAL A 256 25.66 0.97 -9.01
C VAL A 256 25.80 -0.39 -9.62
N HIS A 257 26.98 -0.71 -10.09
CA HIS A 257 27.30 -1.94 -10.79
C HIS A 257 28.42 -2.68 -10.05
N ASP A 258 28.21 -3.95 -9.72
CA ASP A 258 29.20 -4.86 -9.16
C ASP A 258 29.61 -5.92 -10.19
N ASP A 259 30.76 -6.54 -9.97
CA ASP A 259 31.27 -7.66 -10.80
C ASP A 259 30.96 -9.04 -10.23
N GLY A 260 29.96 -9.14 -9.37
CA GLY A 260 29.54 -10.36 -8.72
C GLY A 260 28.70 -11.29 -9.61
N PRO A 261 27.99 -12.26 -9.01
CA PRO A 261 27.23 -13.28 -9.75
C PRO A 261 25.99 -12.72 -10.46
N GLY A 262 25.63 -11.46 -10.23
CA GLY A 262 24.45 -10.82 -10.80
C GLY A 262 23.13 -11.27 -10.17
N ILE A 263 22.03 -10.76 -10.75
CA ILE A 263 20.66 -11.08 -10.33
C ILE A 263 19.93 -11.73 -11.49
N PRO A 264 19.48 -13.01 -11.36
CA PRO A 264 18.71 -13.68 -12.39
C PRO A 264 17.46 -12.90 -12.77
N HIS A 265 17.07 -12.91 -14.04
CA HIS A 265 15.93 -12.15 -14.54
C HIS A 265 14.63 -12.47 -13.77
N ALA A 266 14.40 -13.72 -13.39
CA ALA A 266 13.24 -14.16 -12.62
C ALA A 266 13.18 -13.55 -11.19
N ASP A 267 14.31 -13.13 -10.64
CA ASP A 267 14.43 -12.64 -9.27
C ASP A 267 14.54 -11.11 -9.18
N ARG A 268 14.60 -10.39 -10.31
CA ARG A 268 14.84 -8.94 -10.33
C ARG A 268 13.79 -8.11 -9.59
N ASP A 269 12.53 -8.52 -9.60
CA ASP A 269 11.50 -7.87 -8.80
C ASP A 269 11.50 -8.36 -7.36
N ARG A 270 11.78 -9.66 -7.15
CA ARG A 270 11.84 -10.28 -5.83
C ARG A 270 12.89 -9.68 -4.91
N VAL A 271 14.05 -9.26 -5.44
CA VAL A 271 15.12 -8.66 -4.60
C VAL A 271 14.68 -7.37 -3.90
N PHE A 272 13.60 -6.75 -4.34
CA PHE A 272 13.01 -5.57 -3.69
C PHE A 272 11.89 -5.90 -2.71
N GLU A 273 11.51 -7.17 -2.57
CA GLU A 273 10.57 -7.59 -1.53
C GLU A 273 11.24 -7.53 -0.15
N ARG A 274 10.45 -7.30 0.89
CA ARG A 274 10.98 -7.24 2.26
C ARG A 274 11.51 -8.62 2.66
N PHE A 275 12.69 -8.65 3.29
CA PHE A 275 13.39 -9.86 3.72
C PHE A 275 13.77 -10.85 2.60
N ALA A 276 13.65 -10.42 1.34
CA ALA A 276 14.04 -11.27 0.21
C ALA A 276 15.54 -11.55 0.22
N ARG A 277 15.90 -12.83 0.06
CA ARG A 277 17.27 -13.31 -0.09
C ARG A 277 17.27 -14.39 -1.16
N LEU A 278 18.18 -14.28 -2.12
CA LEU A 278 18.36 -15.32 -3.15
C LEU A 278 19.08 -16.54 -2.56
N ASP A 279 18.72 -17.74 -3.01
CA ASP A 279 19.25 -19.00 -2.48
C ASP A 279 20.78 -19.12 -2.62
N THR A 280 21.34 -18.52 -3.65
CA THR A 280 22.80 -18.42 -3.85
C THR A 280 23.49 -17.59 -2.76
N ALA A 281 22.77 -16.74 -2.04
CA ALA A 281 23.29 -15.91 -0.95
C ALA A 281 23.18 -16.60 0.43
N ARG A 282 22.37 -17.67 0.55
CA ARG A 282 22.23 -18.41 1.81
C ARG A 282 23.50 -19.15 2.22
N SER A 283 24.33 -19.54 1.27
CA SER A 283 25.57 -20.28 1.50
C SER A 283 26.79 -19.41 1.86
N ARG A 284 26.71 -18.09 1.69
CA ARG A 284 27.74 -17.16 2.10
C ARG A 284 27.28 -16.48 3.41
N ASP A 285 28.00 -16.65 4.48
CA ASP A 285 27.77 -16.10 5.84
C ASP A 285 27.78 -14.55 5.92
N LYS A 286 27.66 -13.86 4.81
CA LYS A 286 27.62 -12.40 4.71
C LYS A 286 26.18 -11.88 4.98
N GLY A 287 25.80 -11.86 6.24
CA GLY A 287 24.47 -11.52 6.72
C GLY A 287 23.93 -10.14 6.39
N GLY A 288 22.88 -10.06 5.58
CA GLY A 288 22.05 -8.87 5.42
C GLY A 288 20.63 -9.12 5.87
N SER A 289 19.93 -8.04 6.28
CA SER A 289 18.52 -8.08 6.72
C SER A 289 17.53 -8.40 5.60
N GLY A 290 17.92 -8.27 4.33
CA GLY A 290 16.98 -8.33 3.19
C GLY A 290 16.03 -7.12 3.12
N LEU A 291 16.25 -6.07 3.92
CA LEU A 291 15.41 -4.88 3.96
C LEU A 291 15.99 -3.72 3.13
N GLY A 292 17.30 -3.67 2.92
CA GLY A 292 17.97 -2.52 2.33
C GLY A 292 17.43 -2.13 0.94
N LEU A 293 17.30 -3.09 0.02
CA LEU A 293 16.78 -2.81 -1.34
C LEU A 293 15.29 -2.45 -1.33
N SER A 294 14.48 -3.05 -0.46
CA SER A 294 13.06 -2.70 -0.32
C SER A 294 12.89 -1.27 0.22
N ILE A 295 13.69 -0.86 1.21
CA ILE A 295 13.75 0.50 1.72
C ILE A 295 14.16 1.48 0.62
N ALA A 296 15.22 1.15 -0.12
CA ALA A 296 15.72 1.98 -1.21
C ALA A 296 14.65 2.21 -2.29
N ARG A 297 13.93 1.16 -2.71
CA ARG A 297 12.84 1.25 -3.69
C ARG A 297 11.67 2.08 -3.18
N GLN A 298 11.28 1.91 -1.93
CA GLN A 298 10.19 2.69 -1.32
C GLN A 298 10.54 4.18 -1.21
N ILE A 299 11.78 4.50 -0.84
CA ILE A 299 12.28 5.88 -0.82
C ILE A 299 12.29 6.47 -2.23
N ALA A 300 12.78 5.75 -3.24
CA ALA A 300 12.79 6.20 -4.63
C ALA A 300 11.38 6.53 -5.12
N ILE A 301 10.41 5.62 -4.91
CA ILE A 301 8.99 5.83 -5.25
C ILE A 301 8.41 7.04 -4.51
N GLY A 302 8.68 7.19 -3.22
CA GLY A 302 8.23 8.33 -2.42
C GLY A 302 8.80 9.69 -2.89
N HIS A 303 9.88 9.69 -3.68
CA HIS A 303 10.46 10.86 -4.33
C HIS A 303 10.02 11.04 -5.80
N GLY A 304 9.05 10.24 -6.27
CA GLY A 304 8.55 10.29 -7.65
C GLY A 304 9.46 9.61 -8.67
N GLY A 305 10.41 8.83 -8.20
CA GLY A 305 11.38 8.11 -9.01
C GLY A 305 11.14 6.59 -9.04
N SER A 306 12.16 5.86 -9.48
CA SER A 306 12.15 4.39 -9.55
C SER A 306 13.50 3.81 -9.19
N LEU A 307 13.49 2.54 -8.74
CA LEU A 307 14.69 1.73 -8.52
C LEU A 307 14.44 0.34 -9.10
N TYR A 308 15.34 -0.14 -9.95
CA TYR A 308 15.22 -1.42 -10.63
C TYR A 308 16.59 -2.03 -10.93
N VAL A 309 16.59 -3.33 -11.29
CA VAL A 309 17.76 -4.05 -11.79
C VAL A 309 17.79 -3.94 -13.31
N ALA A 310 18.82 -3.34 -13.87
CA ALA A 310 19.01 -3.25 -15.31
C ALA A 310 19.67 -4.50 -15.88
N ASP A 311 19.55 -4.69 -17.20
CA ASP A 311 20.32 -5.71 -17.92
C ASP A 311 21.81 -5.38 -17.87
N GLY A 312 22.62 -6.40 -17.64
CA GLY A 312 24.08 -6.31 -17.65
C GLY A 312 24.68 -7.58 -18.23
N THR A 313 25.88 -7.47 -18.76
CA THR A 313 26.64 -8.63 -19.29
C THR A 313 27.33 -9.42 -18.18
N TYR A 314 27.54 -8.81 -17.02
CA TYR A 314 28.14 -9.40 -15.81
C TYR A 314 27.63 -8.62 -14.58
N GLY A 315 27.69 -9.26 -13.41
CA GLY A 315 27.33 -8.62 -12.14
C GLY A 315 25.90 -8.15 -11.99
N ALA A 316 25.60 -7.43 -10.92
CA ALA A 316 24.31 -6.79 -10.73
C ALA A 316 24.41 -5.28 -11.00
N ARG A 317 23.43 -4.75 -11.75
CA ARG A 317 23.34 -3.34 -12.11
C ARG A 317 22.05 -2.76 -11.54
N LEU A 318 22.16 -2.02 -10.45
CA LEU A 318 21.06 -1.35 -9.77
C LEU A 318 20.96 0.09 -10.25
N VAL A 319 19.78 0.51 -10.71
CA VAL A 319 19.54 1.81 -11.31
C VAL A 319 18.47 2.57 -10.54
N LEU A 320 18.87 3.70 -9.95
CA LEU A 320 17.99 4.69 -9.33
C LEU A 320 17.73 5.80 -10.33
N ARG A 321 16.46 6.16 -10.56
CA ARG A 321 16.04 7.33 -11.33
C ARG A 321 15.24 8.27 -10.46
N LEU A 322 15.55 9.56 -10.48
CA LEU A 322 14.85 10.60 -9.74
C LEU A 322 14.60 11.79 -10.67
N PRO A 323 13.41 12.45 -10.61
CA PRO A 323 13.17 13.65 -11.42
C PRO A 323 14.16 14.76 -11.09
N LEU A 324 14.77 15.36 -12.12
CA LEU A 324 15.60 16.55 -11.96
C LEU A 324 14.74 17.74 -11.48
N ALA A 325 15.28 18.52 -10.56
CA ALA A 325 14.67 19.77 -10.14
C ALA A 325 14.68 20.76 -11.29
N ARG A 326 13.51 21.23 -11.69
CA ARG A 326 13.36 22.31 -12.67
C ARG A 326 13.75 23.66 -12.08
#